data_7b241df75858577aea590ddaf3dad6b4
#
_entry.id   7b241df75858577aea590ddaf3dad6b4
#
_cell.length_a   1.000
_cell.length_b   1.000
_cell.length_c   1.000
_cell.angle_alpha   90.00
_cell.angle_beta   90.00
_cell.angle_gamma   90.00
#
_symmetry.space_group_name_H-M   'P 1'
#
loop_
_entity.id
_entity.type
_entity.pdbx_description
1 polymer ?
#
loop_
_entity_poly.entity_id
_entity_poly.type
_entity_poly.pdbx_seq_one_letter_code
_entity_poly.pdbx_strand_id
1 'polypeptide(L)'
;MVSSLSAFLGEIGRHQLLTPEQELTMGRKVQAMVALVERCQIAGGSGPACEYSDEEKRTIKRGERAKNQMITSNLRLVVNLAKRYQGKGLDLLDLIQEGTLGLTRAVEKYDPTRGHLSLIHI
;
A
#
# COMPACT_ATOMS: atom_id res chain seq x y z
N MET A 1 -28.53 -1.21 -12.74
CA MET A 1 -27.77 -0.41 -11.74
C MET A 1 -26.48 -1.12 -11.40
N VAL A 2 -25.36 -0.46 -11.58
CA VAL A 2 -24.05 -1.04 -11.26
C VAL A 2 -23.84 -0.97 -9.75
N SER A 3 -23.50 -2.09 -9.11
CA SER A 3 -23.21 -2.10 -7.68
C SER A 3 -21.88 -1.41 -7.39
N SER A 4 -21.72 -0.91 -6.16
CA SER A 4 -20.46 -0.32 -5.71
C SER A 4 -19.29 -1.30 -5.85
N LEU A 5 -19.56 -2.59 -5.59
CA LEU A 5 -18.56 -3.64 -5.74
C LEU A 5 -18.15 -3.82 -7.22
N SER A 6 -19.12 -3.84 -8.14
CA SER A 6 -18.84 -3.96 -9.59
C SER A 6 -18.01 -2.78 -10.09
N ALA A 7 -18.34 -1.56 -9.65
CA ALA A 7 -17.59 -0.37 -10.02
C ALA A 7 -16.16 -0.43 -9.50
N PHE A 8 -15.97 -0.88 -8.26
CA PHE A 8 -14.67 -1.06 -7.63
C PHE A 8 -13.81 -2.08 -8.37
N LEU A 9 -14.39 -3.24 -8.70
CA LEU A 9 -13.69 -4.29 -9.44
C LEU A 9 -13.31 -3.84 -10.85
N GLY A 10 -14.17 -3.06 -11.52
CA GLY A 10 -13.85 -2.48 -12.81
C GLY A 10 -12.71 -1.48 -12.74
N GLU A 11 -12.68 -0.65 -11.70
CA GLU A 11 -11.60 0.30 -11.45
C GLU A 11 -10.27 -0.40 -11.24
N ILE A 12 -10.25 -1.43 -10.40
CA ILE A 12 -9.04 -2.24 -10.14
C ILE A 12 -8.51 -2.86 -11.43
N GLY A 13 -9.39 -3.34 -12.29
CA GLY A 13 -9.00 -3.97 -13.56
C GLY A 13 -8.30 -3.04 -14.53
N ARG A 14 -8.42 -1.72 -14.36
CA ARG A 14 -7.76 -0.71 -15.20
C ARG A 14 -6.32 -0.45 -14.80
N HIS A 15 -5.93 -0.78 -13.58
CA HIS A 15 -4.58 -0.54 -13.10
C HIS A 15 -3.67 -1.69 -13.50
N GLN A 16 -2.54 -1.34 -14.10
CA GLN A 16 -1.54 -2.32 -14.49
C GLN A 16 -0.69 -2.72 -13.29
N LEU A 17 -0.22 -3.96 -13.30
CA LEU A 17 0.75 -4.42 -12.32
C LEU A 17 2.08 -3.70 -12.54
N LEU A 18 2.76 -3.39 -11.45
CA LEU A 18 4.08 -2.75 -11.52
C LEU A 18 5.13 -3.77 -11.93
N THR A 19 6.10 -3.31 -12.73
CA THR A 19 7.31 -4.09 -12.98
C THR A 19 8.15 -4.14 -11.71
N PRO A 20 9.06 -5.14 -11.57
CA PRO A 20 9.96 -5.18 -10.42
C PRO A 20 10.79 -3.90 -10.24
N GLU A 21 11.18 -3.26 -11.33
CA GLU A 21 11.93 -2.00 -11.29
C GLU A 21 11.08 -0.84 -10.77
N GLN A 22 9.83 -0.75 -11.21
CA GLN A 22 8.89 0.26 -10.74
C GLN A 22 8.58 0.06 -9.26
N GLU A 23 8.39 -1.19 -8.84
CA GLU A 23 8.15 -1.54 -7.45
C GLU A 23 9.32 -1.15 -6.57
N LEU A 24 10.55 -1.41 -7.01
CA LEU A 24 11.76 -1.01 -6.31
C LEU A 24 11.86 0.50 -6.14
N THR A 25 11.62 1.25 -7.21
CA THR A 25 11.65 2.71 -7.20
C THR A 25 10.60 3.28 -6.23
N MET A 26 9.39 2.78 -6.31
CA MET A 26 8.30 3.22 -5.44
C MET A 26 8.53 2.81 -4.00
N GLY A 27 9.04 1.60 -3.77
CA GLY A 27 9.37 1.11 -2.44
C GLY A 27 10.41 1.98 -1.74
N ARG A 28 11.40 2.47 -2.46
CA ARG A 28 12.40 3.40 -1.92
C ARG A 28 11.77 4.72 -1.51
N LYS A 29 10.82 5.23 -2.29
CA LYS A 29 10.10 6.46 -1.93
C LYS A 29 9.25 6.27 -0.69
N VAL A 30 8.59 5.12 -0.56
CA VAL A 30 7.82 4.77 0.64
C VAL A 30 8.74 4.69 1.86
N GLN A 31 9.89 4.04 1.75
CA GLN A 31 10.82 3.90 2.86
C GLN A 31 11.41 5.23 3.30
N ALA A 32 11.69 6.13 2.38
CA ALA A 32 12.15 7.47 2.70
C ALA A 32 11.09 8.24 3.51
N MET A 33 9.82 8.11 3.15
CA MET A 33 8.70 8.69 3.89
C MET A 33 8.56 8.06 5.27
N VAL A 34 8.60 6.74 5.34
CA VAL A 34 8.45 5.98 6.61
C VAL A 34 9.52 6.39 7.61
N ALA A 35 10.77 6.56 7.16
CA ALA A 35 11.86 7.00 8.02
C ALA A 35 11.59 8.36 8.67
N LEU A 36 11.02 9.31 7.91
CA LEU A 36 10.66 10.63 8.44
C LEU A 36 9.51 10.55 9.44
N VAL A 37 8.50 9.75 9.14
CA VAL A 37 7.35 9.55 10.03
C VAL A 37 7.78 8.85 11.33
N GLU A 38 8.64 7.84 11.24
CA GLU A 38 9.17 7.14 12.41
C GLU A 38 10.00 8.07 13.30
N ARG A 39 10.77 8.97 12.71
CA ARG A 39 11.54 9.97 13.45
C ARG A 39 10.61 10.78 14.36
N CYS A 40 9.47 11.20 13.82
CA CYS A 40 8.47 11.94 14.59
C CYS A 40 7.86 11.06 15.69
N GLN A 41 7.50 9.83 15.38
CA GLN A 41 6.88 8.90 16.32
C GLN A 41 7.82 8.54 17.49
N ILE A 42 9.08 8.30 17.20
CA ILE A 42 10.10 8.01 18.23
C ILE A 42 10.24 9.18 19.19
N ALA A 43 10.09 10.41 18.69
CA ALA A 43 10.15 11.63 19.50
C ALA A 43 8.86 11.94 20.26
N GLY A 44 7.86 11.06 20.21
CA GLY A 44 6.59 11.21 20.93
C GLY A 44 5.45 11.81 20.12
N GLY A 45 5.61 11.97 18.82
CA GLY A 45 4.54 12.45 17.92
C GLY A 45 4.41 13.97 17.86
N SER A 46 5.30 14.72 18.50
CA SER A 46 5.33 16.18 18.45
C SER A 46 6.74 16.71 18.70
N GLY A 47 6.93 18.00 18.53
CA GLY A 47 8.20 18.67 18.75
C GLY A 47 9.04 18.79 17.48
N PRO A 48 10.34 19.18 17.61
CA PRO A 48 11.20 19.47 16.46
C PRO A 48 11.37 18.32 15.48
N ALA A 49 11.32 17.07 15.95
CA ALA A 49 11.45 15.90 15.09
C ALA A 49 10.25 15.71 14.15
N CYS A 50 9.13 16.38 14.43
CA CYS A 50 7.92 16.37 13.59
C CYS A 50 7.83 17.61 12.72
N GLU A 51 8.77 18.52 12.82
CA GLU A 51 8.87 19.68 11.96
C GLU A 51 9.70 19.32 10.73
N TYR A 52 9.03 19.21 9.60
CA TYR A 52 9.68 18.80 8.37
C TYR A 52 10.11 20.01 7.55
N SER A 53 11.30 19.95 6.97
CA SER A 53 11.75 20.92 5.98
C SER A 53 10.88 20.82 4.71
N ASP A 54 10.98 21.81 3.84
CA ASP A 54 10.23 21.78 2.57
C ASP A 54 10.60 20.57 1.73
N GLU A 55 11.86 20.20 1.71
CA GLU A 55 12.31 19.02 1.00
C GLU A 55 11.77 17.72 1.62
N GLU A 56 11.76 17.64 2.95
CA GLU A 56 11.20 16.50 3.67
C GLU A 56 9.69 16.38 3.43
N LYS A 57 8.97 17.50 3.39
CA LYS A 57 7.55 17.49 3.04
C LYS A 57 7.31 16.94 1.63
N ARG A 58 8.17 17.27 0.68
CA ARG A 58 8.11 16.71 -0.68
C ARG A 58 8.38 15.21 -0.68
N THR A 59 9.36 14.77 0.12
CA THR A 59 9.67 13.36 0.28
C THR A 59 8.46 12.60 0.80
N ILE A 60 7.76 13.12 1.81
CA ILE A 60 6.55 12.52 2.35
C ILE A 60 5.45 12.44 1.30
N LYS A 61 5.23 13.50 0.54
CA LYS A 61 4.24 13.52 -0.54
C LYS A 61 4.52 12.48 -1.61
N ARG A 62 5.78 12.38 -2.03
CA ARG A 62 6.21 11.37 -3.01
C ARG A 62 6.00 9.96 -2.48
N GLY A 63 6.31 9.76 -1.20
CA GLY A 63 6.12 8.48 -0.53
C GLY A 63 4.65 8.08 -0.45
N GLU A 64 3.77 9.02 -0.12
CA GLU A 64 2.32 8.78 -0.08
C GLU A 64 1.77 8.39 -1.46
N ARG A 65 2.20 9.09 -2.52
CA ARG A 65 1.80 8.76 -3.88
C ARG A 65 2.29 7.39 -4.29
N ALA A 66 3.55 7.08 -3.99
CA ALA A 66 4.13 5.78 -4.30
C ALA A 66 3.42 4.66 -3.54
N LYS A 67 3.13 4.87 -2.26
CA LYS A 67 2.39 3.92 -1.44
C LYS A 67 1.01 3.63 -2.04
N ASN A 68 0.26 4.67 -2.36
CA ASN A 68 -1.08 4.52 -2.94
C ASN A 68 -1.03 3.80 -4.29
N GLN A 69 -0.03 4.08 -5.10
CA GLN A 69 0.13 3.42 -6.40
C GLN A 69 0.50 1.94 -6.24
N MET A 70 1.38 1.61 -5.29
CA MET A 70 1.71 0.21 -5.00
C MET A 70 0.50 -0.56 -4.49
N ILE A 71 -0.30 0.04 -3.60
CA ILE A 71 -1.52 -0.57 -3.10
C ILE A 71 -2.51 -0.78 -4.24
N THR A 72 -2.79 0.25 -5.03
CA THR A 72 -3.75 0.19 -6.13
C THR A 72 -3.36 -0.85 -7.17
N SER A 73 -2.07 -0.89 -7.53
CA SER A 73 -1.58 -1.83 -8.54
C SER A 73 -1.66 -3.29 -8.08
N ASN A 74 -1.67 -3.54 -6.77
CA ASN A 74 -1.74 -4.88 -6.20
C ASN A 74 -3.13 -5.27 -5.71
N LEU A 75 -4.12 -4.39 -5.79
CA LEU A 75 -5.49 -4.69 -5.33
C LEU A 75 -6.11 -5.87 -6.09
N ARG A 76 -5.74 -6.05 -7.37
CA ARG A 76 -6.20 -7.21 -8.14
C ARG A 76 -5.79 -8.52 -7.48
N LEU A 77 -4.58 -8.59 -6.95
CA LEU A 77 -4.10 -9.78 -6.24
C LEU A 77 -4.89 -10.01 -4.95
N VAL A 78 -5.21 -8.94 -4.23
CA VAL A 78 -6.06 -9.02 -3.03
C VAL A 78 -7.44 -9.55 -3.37
N VAL A 79 -8.05 -9.04 -4.43
CA VAL A 79 -9.37 -9.49 -4.88
C VAL A 79 -9.34 -10.97 -5.27
N ASN A 80 -8.34 -11.39 -6.04
CA ASN A 80 -8.20 -12.78 -6.46
C ASN A 80 -8.00 -13.72 -5.27
N LEU A 81 -7.22 -13.28 -4.30
CA LEU A 81 -7.01 -14.06 -3.07
C LEU A 81 -8.31 -14.15 -2.26
N ALA A 82 -9.03 -13.03 -2.11
CA ALA A 82 -10.29 -12.99 -1.38
C ALA A 82 -11.34 -13.92 -2.00
N LYS A 83 -11.39 -14.00 -3.32
CA LYS A 83 -12.33 -14.89 -4.03
C LYS A 83 -12.13 -16.36 -3.68
N ARG A 84 -10.95 -16.79 -3.32
CA ARG A 84 -10.66 -18.18 -2.91
C ARG A 84 -11.34 -18.54 -1.59
N TYR A 85 -11.62 -17.57 -0.75
CA TYR A 85 -12.26 -17.75 0.54
C TYR A 85 -13.76 -17.43 0.51
N GLN A 86 -14.27 -17.00 -0.62
CA GLN A 86 -15.69 -16.73 -0.80
C GLN A 86 -16.51 -18.03 -0.66
N GLY A 87 -17.64 -17.94 -0.01
CA GLY A 87 -18.52 -19.11 0.21
C GLY A 87 -18.25 -19.88 1.49
N LYS A 88 -17.28 -19.44 2.30
CA LYS A 88 -16.98 -20.05 3.61
C LYS A 88 -17.59 -19.29 4.77
N GLY A 89 -18.74 -18.65 4.53
CA GLY A 89 -19.42 -17.84 5.54
C GLY A 89 -18.86 -16.43 5.69
N LEU A 90 -17.91 -16.03 4.84
CA LEU A 90 -17.30 -14.71 4.86
C LEU A 90 -17.74 -13.89 3.65
N ASP A 91 -18.02 -12.61 3.89
CA ASP A 91 -18.38 -11.67 2.84
C ASP A 91 -17.14 -11.30 2.02
N LEU A 92 -17.26 -11.32 0.69
CA LEU A 92 -16.19 -10.96 -0.22
C LEU A 92 -15.66 -9.54 0.07
N LEU A 93 -16.54 -8.58 0.31
CA LEU A 93 -16.14 -7.21 0.60
C LEU A 93 -15.30 -7.10 1.87
N ASP A 94 -15.69 -7.83 2.92
CA ASP A 94 -14.94 -7.87 4.17
C ASP A 94 -13.56 -8.49 3.96
N LEU A 95 -13.47 -9.55 3.16
CA LEU A 95 -12.20 -10.18 2.81
C LEU A 95 -11.30 -9.23 2.03
N ILE A 96 -11.86 -8.46 1.11
CA ILE A 96 -11.11 -7.46 0.34
C ILE A 96 -10.58 -6.37 1.27
N GLN A 97 -11.39 -5.90 2.22
CA GLN A 97 -10.97 -4.89 3.20
C GLN A 97 -9.83 -5.39 4.08
N GLU A 98 -9.94 -6.61 4.58
CA GLU A 98 -8.88 -7.23 5.38
C GLU A 98 -7.58 -7.42 4.57
N GLY A 99 -7.70 -7.90 3.34
CA GLY A 99 -6.55 -8.07 2.45
C GLY A 99 -5.91 -6.73 2.10
N THR A 100 -6.69 -5.68 1.92
CA THR A 100 -6.20 -4.34 1.65
C THR A 100 -5.41 -3.78 2.84
N LEU A 101 -5.89 -4.05 4.07
CA LEU A 101 -5.14 -3.69 5.28
C LEU A 101 -3.80 -4.40 5.34
N GLY A 102 -3.78 -5.71 5.05
CA GLY A 102 -2.55 -6.49 5.00
C GLY A 102 -1.59 -5.98 3.93
N LEU A 103 -2.12 -5.64 2.74
CA LEU A 103 -1.33 -5.07 1.65
C LEU A 103 -0.74 -3.72 2.05
N THR A 104 -1.50 -2.86 2.70
CA THR A 104 -1.03 -1.56 3.18
C THR A 104 0.16 -1.73 4.12
N ARG A 105 0.06 -2.66 5.08
CA ARG A 105 1.16 -2.97 6.00
C ARG A 105 2.38 -3.53 5.26
N ALA A 106 2.16 -4.39 4.27
CA ALA A 106 3.24 -4.97 3.48
C ALA A 106 3.98 -3.89 2.69
N VAL A 107 3.26 -2.93 2.12
CA VAL A 107 3.86 -1.81 1.38
C VAL A 107 4.69 -0.94 2.32
N GLU A 108 4.18 -0.64 3.51
CA GLU A 108 4.90 0.16 4.50
C GLU A 108 6.18 -0.53 4.99
N LYS A 109 6.19 -1.85 4.99
CA LYS A 109 7.33 -2.67 5.41
C LYS A 109 8.17 -3.19 4.25
N TYR A 110 7.89 -2.73 3.03
CA TYR A 110 8.61 -3.16 1.85
C TYR A 110 10.10 -2.89 1.99
N ASP A 111 10.90 -3.91 1.78
CA ASP A 111 12.36 -3.83 1.83
C ASP A 111 12.91 -3.88 0.40
N PRO A 112 13.42 -2.75 -0.12
CA PRO A 112 13.98 -2.71 -1.47
C PRO A 112 15.14 -3.68 -1.69
N THR A 113 15.86 -4.06 -0.62
CA THR A 113 16.99 -4.97 -0.73
C THR A 113 16.55 -6.40 -1.05
N ARG A 114 15.29 -6.76 -0.78
CA ARG A 114 14.72 -8.07 -1.09
C ARG A 114 14.10 -8.14 -2.48
N GLY A 115 13.98 -7.02 -3.17
CA GLY A 115 13.62 -6.95 -4.56
C GLY A 115 12.17 -7.16 -4.95
N HIS A 116 11.28 -7.54 -4.04
CA HIS A 116 9.86 -7.71 -4.35
C HIS A 116 8.99 -7.64 -3.11
N LEU A 117 7.72 -7.29 -3.33
CA LEU A 117 6.72 -7.25 -2.28
C LEU A 117 6.29 -8.68 -1.92
N SER A 118 6.42 -9.04 -0.65
CA SER A 118 5.97 -10.34 -0.17
C SER A 118 4.49 -10.31 0.14
N LEU A 119 3.69 -11.01 -0.67
CA LEU A 119 2.24 -11.13 -0.48
C LEU A 119 1.86 -12.32 0.42
N ILE A 120 2.84 -13.06 0.90
CA ILE A 120 2.62 -14.23 1.77
C ILE A 120 1.97 -13.80 3.09
N HIS A 121 2.23 -12.58 3.53
CA HIS A 121 1.76 -12.06 4.82
C HIS A 121 0.42 -11.31 4.74
N ILE A 122 -0.24 -11.34 3.61
CA ILE A 122 -1.55 -10.71 3.44
C ILE A 122 -2.70 -11.61 3.91
#